data_3995f76d6259818b2c9e425e608159f0
#
_entry.id   3995f76d6259818b2c9e425e608159f0
#
_cell.length_a   1.000
_cell.length_b   1.000
_cell.length_c   1.000
_cell.angle_alpha   90.00
_cell.angle_beta   90.00
_cell.angle_gamma   90.00
#
_symmetry.space_group_name_H-M   'P 1'
#
loop_
_entity.id
_entity.type
_entity.pdbx_description
1 polymer ?
#
loop_
_entity_poly.entity_id
_entity_poly.type
_entity_poly.pdbx_seq_one_letter_code
_entity_poly.pdbx_strand_id
1 'polypeptide(L)'
;LKPSEFKTNLTIIDILKIIFKNPNIASKKWIWEQYDSSVMGDTIFANGNSDASVVKIHGTEKKDSYGKGLAITTDCTPRYVKSDPIIGGMQAVCEAARNIASSGAKPLAITNNLNFGNPEKKNVMGEIVGSIKGISEAASFLGTPIVSGNVSLYNETNGKSILPTPVIGMVGAIDEVENSLKISAEPDNVLIALGQSENFKAGWV
;
A
#
# COMPACT_ATOMS: atom_id res chain seq x y z
N LEU A 1 -16.89 -15.67 2.51
CA LEU A 1 -16.61 -17.03 2.00
C LEU A 1 -15.98 -17.85 3.12
N LYS A 2 -16.50 -19.05 3.39
CA LYS A 2 -15.90 -19.93 4.40
C LYS A 2 -14.90 -20.85 3.71
N PRO A 3 -13.70 -21.11 4.29
CA PRO A 3 -12.73 -22.03 3.71
C PRO A 3 -13.29 -23.40 3.37
N SER A 4 -14.30 -23.88 4.12
CA SER A 4 -15.01 -25.13 3.88
C SER A 4 -15.85 -25.16 2.59
N GLU A 5 -16.13 -24.01 1.98
CA GLU A 5 -16.89 -23.89 0.73
C GLU A 5 -15.99 -24.09 -0.51
N PHE A 6 -14.67 -24.04 -0.33
CA PHE A 6 -13.68 -24.25 -1.38
C PHE A 6 -13.23 -25.71 -1.39
N LYS A 7 -13.91 -26.52 -2.20
CA LYS A 7 -13.47 -27.88 -2.49
C LYS A 7 -12.72 -27.87 -3.83
N THR A 8 -11.50 -28.33 -3.83
CA THR A 8 -10.69 -28.49 -5.05
C THR A 8 -9.90 -29.80 -4.98
N ASN A 9 -9.76 -30.46 -6.12
CA ASN A 9 -8.88 -31.62 -6.28
C ASN A 9 -7.47 -31.23 -6.74
N LEU A 10 -7.20 -29.93 -6.87
CA LEU A 10 -5.90 -29.44 -7.29
C LEU A 10 -4.88 -29.55 -6.16
N THR A 11 -3.64 -29.83 -6.52
CA THR A 11 -2.53 -29.77 -5.56
C THR A 11 -2.23 -28.31 -5.18
N ILE A 12 -1.59 -28.08 -4.05
CA ILE A 12 -1.14 -26.74 -3.63
C ILE A 12 -0.27 -26.10 -4.72
N ILE A 13 0.59 -26.87 -5.36
CA ILE A 13 1.45 -26.40 -6.45
C ILE A 13 0.63 -25.92 -7.65
N ASP A 14 -0.41 -26.68 -8.03
CA ASP A 14 -1.27 -26.27 -9.14
C ASP A 14 -2.06 -25.00 -8.82
N ILE A 15 -2.55 -24.89 -7.58
CA ILE A 15 -3.23 -23.69 -7.10
C ILE A 15 -2.27 -22.48 -7.17
N LEU A 16 -1.05 -22.61 -6.67
CA LEU A 16 -0.04 -21.55 -6.73
C LEU A 16 0.26 -21.14 -8.17
N LYS A 17 0.43 -22.10 -9.09
CA LYS A 17 0.66 -21.79 -10.52
C LYS A 17 -0.50 -21.01 -11.14
N ILE A 18 -1.74 -21.33 -10.78
CA ILE A 18 -2.94 -20.62 -11.25
C ILE A 18 -2.96 -19.19 -10.68
N ILE A 19 -2.69 -19.04 -9.38
CA ILE A 19 -2.68 -17.75 -8.70
C ILE A 19 -1.61 -16.84 -9.32
N PHE A 20 -0.37 -17.30 -9.46
CA PHE A 20 0.72 -16.48 -10.01
C PHE A 20 0.54 -16.14 -11.50
N LYS A 21 -0.23 -16.92 -12.25
CA LYS A 21 -0.58 -16.59 -13.65
C LYS A 21 -1.75 -15.60 -13.74
N ASN A 22 -2.49 -15.37 -12.65
CA ASN A 22 -3.63 -14.47 -12.67
C ASN A 22 -3.16 -13.01 -12.89
N PRO A 23 -3.73 -12.27 -13.84
CA PRO A 23 -3.34 -10.87 -14.12
C PRO A 23 -3.43 -9.94 -12.90
N ASN A 24 -4.28 -10.25 -11.91
CA ASN A 24 -4.39 -9.46 -10.68
C ASN A 24 -3.21 -9.68 -9.71
N ILE A 25 -2.52 -10.81 -9.82
CA ILE A 25 -1.43 -11.22 -8.91
C ILE A 25 -0.07 -11.21 -9.62
N ALA A 26 -0.05 -11.50 -10.93
CA ALA A 26 1.16 -11.55 -11.72
C ALA A 26 1.97 -10.23 -11.64
N SER A 27 3.28 -10.34 -11.79
CA SER A 27 4.19 -9.19 -11.80
C SER A 27 3.73 -8.11 -12.78
N LYS A 28 3.78 -6.86 -12.33
CA LYS A 28 3.49 -5.66 -13.14
C LYS A 28 4.77 -5.02 -13.67
N LYS A 29 5.89 -5.74 -13.65
CA LYS A 29 7.20 -5.23 -14.09
C LYS A 29 7.12 -4.57 -15.46
N TRP A 30 6.41 -5.18 -16.42
CA TRP A 30 6.21 -4.63 -17.75
C TRP A 30 5.54 -3.25 -17.80
N ILE A 31 4.84 -2.84 -16.73
CA ILE A 31 4.25 -1.51 -16.61
C ILE A 31 5.30 -0.53 -16.11
N TRP A 32 5.90 -0.80 -14.94
CA TRP A 32 6.77 0.17 -14.29
C TRP A 32 8.17 0.26 -14.89
N GLU A 33 8.67 -0.78 -15.57
CA GLU A 33 9.97 -0.73 -16.25
C GLU A 33 10.01 0.23 -17.45
N GLN A 34 8.84 0.73 -17.89
CA GLN A 34 8.75 1.74 -18.93
C GLN A 34 9.09 3.15 -18.43
N TYR A 35 9.10 3.35 -17.12
CA TYR A 35 9.38 4.63 -16.50
C TYR A 35 10.80 4.69 -16.00
N ASP A 36 11.42 5.85 -16.16
CA ASP A 36 12.77 6.08 -15.66
C ASP A 36 12.77 6.20 -14.13
N SER A 37 13.52 5.33 -13.48
CA SER A 37 13.73 5.33 -12.03
C SER A 37 15.11 5.84 -11.63
N SER A 38 15.95 6.23 -12.59
CA SER A 38 17.34 6.65 -12.37
C SER A 38 17.60 8.11 -12.69
N VAL A 39 16.59 8.89 -13.05
CA VAL A 39 16.72 10.34 -13.26
C VAL A 39 17.29 10.98 -12.01
N MET A 40 18.31 11.85 -12.20
CA MET A 40 19.08 12.53 -11.15
C MET A 40 19.96 11.60 -10.29
N GLY A 41 19.86 10.29 -10.43
CA GLY A 41 20.68 9.33 -9.68
C GLY A 41 20.39 9.22 -8.19
N ASP A 42 19.21 9.67 -7.74
CA ASP A 42 18.85 9.75 -6.32
C ASP A 42 18.07 8.55 -5.79
N THR A 43 17.61 7.68 -6.67
CA THR A 43 16.88 6.49 -6.28
C THR A 43 17.82 5.46 -5.67
N ILE A 44 17.61 5.15 -4.38
CA ILE A 44 18.33 4.09 -3.65
C ILE A 44 17.62 2.75 -3.89
N PHE A 45 16.30 2.73 -3.69
CA PHE A 45 15.46 1.58 -3.99
C PHE A 45 14.31 1.99 -4.90
N ALA A 46 14.25 1.33 -6.06
CA ALA A 46 13.13 1.38 -6.97
C ALA A 46 12.20 0.18 -6.72
N ASN A 47 11.16 0.08 -7.52
CA ASN A 47 10.18 -1.01 -7.48
C ASN A 47 10.82 -2.40 -7.42
N GLY A 48 10.37 -3.23 -6.48
CA GLY A 48 10.76 -4.62 -6.32
C GLY A 48 11.97 -4.86 -5.41
N ASN A 49 12.60 -3.83 -4.90
CA ASN A 49 13.75 -3.97 -3.99
C ASN A 49 13.38 -3.70 -2.52
N SER A 50 12.31 -2.97 -2.27
CA SER A 50 11.75 -2.69 -0.96
C SER A 50 10.24 -2.50 -1.07
N ASP A 51 9.52 -2.46 0.05
CA ASP A 51 8.07 -2.21 0.08
C ASP A 51 7.72 -0.74 -0.17
N ALA A 52 8.71 0.16 -0.08
CA ALA A 52 8.60 1.54 -0.50
C ALA A 52 9.77 1.93 -1.41
N SER A 53 9.56 2.87 -2.32
CA SER A 53 10.66 3.48 -3.08
C SER A 53 11.42 4.44 -2.17
N VAL A 54 12.75 4.39 -2.18
CA VAL A 54 13.62 5.24 -1.37
C VAL A 54 14.44 6.15 -2.27
N VAL A 55 14.37 7.45 -2.01
CA VAL A 55 15.15 8.48 -2.71
C VAL A 55 15.98 9.30 -1.72
N LYS A 56 17.16 9.71 -2.15
CA LYS A 56 18.07 10.55 -1.38
C LYS A 56 17.63 12.03 -1.43
N ILE A 57 17.91 12.77 -0.37
CA ILE A 57 17.70 14.22 -0.30
C ILE A 57 19.05 14.93 -0.43
N HIS A 58 19.23 15.65 -1.54
CA HIS A 58 20.43 16.46 -1.78
C HIS A 58 20.66 17.53 -0.71
N GLY A 59 21.93 17.81 -0.44
CA GLY A 59 22.33 18.85 0.50
C GLY A 59 22.21 18.44 1.97
N THR A 60 21.92 17.16 2.22
CA THR A 60 21.86 16.62 3.60
C THR A 60 23.05 15.73 3.93
N GLU A 61 23.98 15.54 2.98
CA GLU A 61 25.17 14.70 3.11
C GLU A 61 26.10 15.25 4.20
N LYS A 62 26.78 14.33 4.89
CA LYS A 62 27.83 14.62 5.88
C LYS A 62 29.10 13.86 5.49
N LYS A 63 30.22 14.15 6.17
CA LYS A 63 31.51 13.54 5.88
C LYS A 63 31.46 12.00 5.83
N ASP A 64 30.64 11.39 6.70
CA ASP A 64 30.56 9.93 6.89
C ASP A 64 29.12 9.40 6.69
N SER A 65 28.23 10.14 5.99
CA SER A 65 26.86 9.74 5.70
C SER A 65 26.40 10.25 4.33
N TYR A 66 25.68 9.41 3.59
CA TYR A 66 25.06 9.79 2.31
C TYR A 66 23.86 10.75 2.48
N GLY A 67 23.51 11.07 3.72
CA GLY A 67 22.47 12.03 4.05
C GLY A 67 21.10 11.39 4.25
N LYS A 68 20.07 12.24 4.27
CA LYS A 68 18.69 11.84 4.52
C LYS A 68 18.05 11.25 3.27
N GLY A 69 17.01 10.44 3.49
CA GLY A 69 16.16 9.89 2.45
C GLY A 69 14.68 10.08 2.72
N LEU A 70 13.90 9.95 1.66
CA LEU A 70 12.45 9.82 1.70
C LEU A 70 12.06 8.42 1.21
N ALA A 71 11.18 7.76 1.95
CA ALA A 71 10.47 6.58 1.50
C ALA A 71 9.08 6.97 1.04
N ILE A 72 8.64 6.42 -0.09
CA ILE A 72 7.37 6.78 -0.72
C ILE A 72 6.66 5.51 -1.15
N THR A 73 5.37 5.37 -0.78
CA THR A 73 4.51 4.26 -1.21
C THR A 73 3.15 4.75 -1.66
N THR A 74 2.45 3.90 -2.42
CA THR A 74 1.06 4.11 -2.82
C THR A 74 0.29 2.81 -2.68
N ASP A 75 -0.79 2.84 -1.91
CA ASP A 75 -1.52 1.66 -1.49
C ASP A 75 -3.03 1.83 -1.68
N CYS A 76 -3.71 0.76 -2.09
CA CYS A 76 -5.15 0.74 -2.26
C CYS A 76 -5.70 -0.69 -2.30
N THR A 77 -6.79 -0.93 -1.60
CA THR A 77 -7.50 -2.21 -1.56
C THR A 77 -8.99 -2.05 -1.88
N PRO A 78 -9.36 -1.79 -3.15
CA PRO A 78 -10.74 -1.43 -3.53
C PRO A 78 -11.80 -2.48 -3.16
N ARG A 79 -11.45 -3.77 -3.19
CA ARG A 79 -12.37 -4.84 -2.82
C ARG A 79 -12.68 -4.86 -1.32
N TYR A 80 -11.70 -4.55 -0.48
CA TYR A 80 -11.91 -4.43 0.96
C TYR A 80 -12.77 -3.21 1.28
N VAL A 81 -12.49 -2.08 0.62
CA VAL A 81 -13.33 -0.87 0.74
C VAL A 81 -14.76 -1.14 0.30
N LYS A 82 -14.97 -1.93 -0.78
CA LYS A 82 -16.31 -2.31 -1.24
C LYS A 82 -17.05 -3.18 -0.21
N SER A 83 -16.33 -4.03 0.49
CA SER A 83 -16.87 -4.92 1.49
C SER A 83 -17.23 -4.21 2.79
N ASP A 84 -16.31 -3.39 3.29
CA ASP A 84 -16.45 -2.52 4.46
C ASP A 84 -15.64 -1.23 4.22
N PRO A 85 -16.31 -0.10 3.92
CA PRO A 85 -15.62 1.14 3.59
C PRO A 85 -14.78 1.71 4.73
N ILE A 86 -15.20 1.53 5.99
CA ILE A 86 -14.46 2.02 7.16
C ILE A 86 -13.18 1.20 7.33
N ILE A 87 -13.32 -0.10 7.42
CA ILE A 87 -12.18 -1.01 7.62
C ILE A 87 -11.23 -0.99 6.41
N GLY A 88 -11.78 -0.98 5.19
CA GLY A 88 -10.97 -0.89 3.97
C GLY A 88 -10.18 0.41 3.87
N GLY A 89 -10.75 1.54 4.30
CA GLY A 89 -10.06 2.81 4.42
C GLY A 89 -8.93 2.78 5.46
N MET A 90 -9.19 2.21 6.64
CA MET A 90 -8.16 1.98 7.67
C MET A 90 -7.01 1.11 7.16
N GLN A 91 -7.35 0.00 6.49
CA GLN A 91 -6.37 -0.94 5.95
C GLN A 91 -5.41 -0.27 4.98
N ALA A 92 -5.90 0.57 4.06
CA ALA A 92 -5.06 1.27 3.10
C ALA A 92 -4.02 2.17 3.78
N VAL A 93 -4.40 2.91 4.83
CA VAL A 93 -3.49 3.73 5.63
C VAL A 93 -2.49 2.87 6.40
N CYS A 94 -2.96 1.80 7.05
CA CYS A 94 -2.09 0.91 7.81
C CYS A 94 -1.11 0.13 6.92
N GLU A 95 -1.52 -0.25 5.70
CA GLU A 95 -0.65 -0.87 4.71
C GLU A 95 0.46 0.09 4.30
N ALA A 96 0.11 1.32 3.92
CA ALA A 96 1.08 2.35 3.58
C ALA A 96 2.09 2.60 4.72
N ALA A 97 1.61 2.69 5.96
CA ALA A 97 2.49 2.88 7.12
C ALA A 97 3.45 1.71 7.35
N ARG A 98 2.97 0.47 7.17
CA ARG A 98 3.84 -0.73 7.25
C ARG A 98 4.88 -0.75 6.14
N ASN A 99 4.51 -0.42 4.91
CA ASN A 99 5.42 -0.37 3.77
C ASN A 99 6.51 0.68 3.98
N ILE A 100 6.17 1.84 4.51
CA ILE A 100 7.17 2.85 4.91
C ILE A 100 8.08 2.32 6.02
N ALA A 101 7.50 1.75 7.08
CA ALA A 101 8.28 1.25 8.22
C ALA A 101 9.20 0.08 7.84
N SER A 102 8.75 -0.85 6.99
CA SER A 102 9.55 -1.99 6.51
C SER A 102 10.75 -1.56 5.64
N SER A 103 10.69 -0.38 5.03
CA SER A 103 11.83 0.20 4.32
C SER A 103 12.85 0.91 5.22
N GLY A 104 12.64 0.92 6.54
CA GLY A 104 13.50 1.59 7.53
C GLY A 104 13.14 3.06 7.79
N ALA A 105 12.04 3.54 7.22
CA ALA A 105 11.59 4.93 7.32
C ALA A 105 10.55 5.12 8.43
N LYS A 106 10.48 6.33 8.97
CA LYS A 106 9.41 6.77 9.86
C LYS A 106 8.29 7.41 9.05
N PRO A 107 7.04 6.88 9.10
CA PRO A 107 5.89 7.52 8.46
C PRO A 107 5.71 8.96 8.92
N LEU A 108 5.46 9.90 8.00
CA LEU A 108 5.32 11.33 8.29
C LEU A 108 3.95 11.88 7.93
N ALA A 109 3.53 11.69 6.69
CA ALA A 109 2.34 12.34 6.15
C ALA A 109 1.71 11.53 5.02
N ILE A 110 0.43 11.82 4.79
CA ILE A 110 -0.41 11.16 3.79
C ILE A 110 -0.85 12.18 2.73
N THR A 111 -0.89 11.72 1.48
CA THR A 111 -1.74 12.28 0.44
C THR A 111 -2.78 11.24 0.05
N ASN A 112 -4.04 11.62 -0.13
CA ASN A 112 -5.06 10.69 -0.58
C ASN A 112 -5.56 11.03 -1.99
N ASN A 113 -5.97 10.02 -2.73
CA ASN A 113 -6.59 10.18 -4.03
C ASN A 113 -7.89 9.36 -4.06
N LEU A 114 -9.01 10.02 -3.84
CA LEU A 114 -10.33 9.41 -3.67
C LEU A 114 -11.02 9.26 -5.02
N ASN A 115 -11.25 8.02 -5.47
CA ASN A 115 -11.89 7.72 -6.74
C ASN A 115 -13.15 6.89 -6.49
N PHE A 116 -14.32 7.45 -6.83
CA PHE A 116 -15.62 6.85 -6.58
C PHE A 116 -16.58 7.06 -7.78
N GLY A 117 -17.66 6.31 -7.80
CA GLY A 117 -18.76 6.49 -8.75
C GLY A 117 -19.57 7.75 -8.50
N ASN A 118 -20.85 7.73 -8.93
CA ASN A 118 -21.76 8.86 -8.77
C ASN A 118 -22.17 9.03 -7.28
N PRO A 119 -21.79 10.14 -6.62
CA PRO A 119 -22.09 10.41 -5.21
C PRO A 119 -23.58 10.64 -4.91
N GLU A 120 -24.40 10.91 -5.92
CA GLU A 120 -25.88 11.02 -5.77
C GLU A 120 -26.52 9.66 -5.45
N LYS A 121 -25.84 8.56 -5.76
CA LYS A 121 -26.27 7.22 -5.37
C LYS A 121 -25.94 6.99 -3.90
N LYS A 122 -26.96 6.70 -3.10
CA LYS A 122 -26.83 6.54 -1.62
C LYS A 122 -25.74 5.54 -1.21
N ASN A 123 -25.63 4.42 -1.91
CA ASN A 123 -24.59 3.42 -1.64
C ASN A 123 -23.18 3.95 -1.91
N VAL A 124 -22.98 4.71 -3.00
CA VAL A 124 -21.68 5.32 -3.32
C VAL A 124 -21.33 6.40 -2.29
N MET A 125 -22.31 7.22 -1.89
CA MET A 125 -22.08 8.19 -0.81
C MET A 125 -21.72 7.51 0.51
N GLY A 126 -22.34 6.36 0.84
CA GLY A 126 -21.96 5.55 1.99
C GLY A 126 -20.52 5.04 1.93
N GLU A 127 -20.08 4.60 0.74
CA GLU A 127 -18.70 4.18 0.50
C GLU A 127 -17.71 5.33 0.70
N ILE A 128 -18.04 6.55 0.22
CA ILE A 128 -17.21 7.75 0.38
C ILE A 128 -17.08 8.11 1.87
N VAL A 129 -18.21 8.25 2.56
CA VAL A 129 -18.23 8.67 3.98
C VAL A 129 -17.52 7.64 4.86
N GLY A 130 -17.78 6.35 4.64
CA GLY A 130 -17.12 5.27 5.38
C GLY A 130 -15.62 5.26 5.16
N SER A 131 -15.17 5.39 3.90
CA SER A 131 -13.74 5.44 3.57
C SER A 131 -13.03 6.63 4.23
N ILE A 132 -13.61 7.83 4.15
CA ILE A 132 -13.03 9.03 4.79
C ILE A 132 -12.95 8.83 6.31
N LYS A 133 -13.98 8.27 6.93
CA LYS A 133 -13.98 7.97 8.36
C LYS A 133 -12.83 7.03 8.72
N GLY A 134 -12.72 5.89 8.03
CA GLY A 134 -11.65 4.92 8.30
C GLY A 134 -10.25 5.49 8.08
N ILE A 135 -10.04 6.21 6.99
CA ILE A 135 -8.75 6.89 6.71
C ILE A 135 -8.42 7.88 7.81
N SER A 136 -9.39 8.71 8.25
CA SER A 136 -9.17 9.71 9.29
C SER A 136 -8.84 9.09 10.65
N GLU A 137 -9.52 8.02 11.03
CA GLU A 137 -9.26 7.30 12.28
C GLU A 137 -7.85 6.68 12.29
N ALA A 138 -7.45 5.99 11.21
CA ALA A 138 -6.12 5.39 11.11
C ALA A 138 -5.02 6.46 11.06
N ALA A 139 -5.19 7.52 10.27
CA ALA A 139 -4.25 8.63 10.18
C ALA A 139 -4.03 9.32 11.54
N SER A 140 -5.11 9.55 12.28
CA SER A 140 -5.06 10.13 13.63
C SER A 140 -4.35 9.22 14.62
N PHE A 141 -4.64 7.91 14.58
CA PHE A 141 -4.00 6.92 15.46
C PHE A 141 -2.48 6.82 15.21
N LEU A 142 -2.07 6.85 13.94
CA LEU A 142 -0.66 6.76 13.55
C LEU A 142 0.10 8.10 13.66
N GLY A 143 -0.61 9.21 13.87
CA GLY A 143 0.00 10.53 13.88
C GLY A 143 0.51 10.99 12.51
N THR A 144 -0.10 10.49 11.42
CA THR A 144 0.27 10.80 10.03
C THR A 144 -0.78 11.71 9.40
N PRO A 145 -0.63 13.04 9.43
CA PRO A 145 -1.63 13.96 8.92
C PRO A 145 -1.82 13.82 7.40
N ILE A 146 -3.05 14.05 6.95
CA ILE A 146 -3.38 14.14 5.52
C ILE A 146 -3.12 15.60 5.10
N VAL A 147 -2.07 15.80 4.31
CA VAL A 147 -1.59 17.14 3.94
C VAL A 147 -2.00 17.58 2.54
N SER A 148 -2.43 16.66 1.72
CA SER A 148 -2.91 16.91 0.35
C SER A 148 -3.81 15.78 -0.13
N GLY A 149 -4.43 15.96 -1.28
CA GLY A 149 -5.23 14.93 -1.90
C GLY A 149 -5.94 15.38 -3.16
N ASN A 150 -6.63 14.42 -3.77
CA ASN A 150 -7.47 14.62 -4.93
C ASN A 150 -8.79 13.87 -4.74
N VAL A 151 -9.86 14.37 -5.33
CA VAL A 151 -11.16 13.70 -5.39
C VAL A 151 -11.61 13.60 -6.84
N SER A 152 -11.93 12.39 -7.29
CA SER A 152 -12.50 12.10 -8.60
C SER A 152 -13.82 11.34 -8.38
N LEU A 153 -14.92 11.92 -8.83
CA LEU A 153 -16.26 11.38 -8.70
C LEU A 153 -16.88 11.10 -10.07
N TYR A 154 -18.07 10.48 -10.08
CA TYR A 154 -18.78 10.09 -11.30
C TYR A 154 -18.01 9.13 -12.21
N ASN A 155 -17.10 8.34 -11.66
CA ASN A 155 -16.35 7.33 -12.40
C ASN A 155 -17.26 6.12 -12.69
N GLU A 156 -17.96 6.18 -13.80
CA GLU A 156 -18.94 5.16 -14.21
C GLU A 156 -18.85 4.86 -15.70
N THR A 157 -19.18 3.63 -16.06
CA THR A 157 -19.35 3.20 -17.45
C THR A 157 -20.68 2.48 -17.57
N ASN A 158 -21.56 2.94 -18.46
CA ASN A 158 -22.90 2.38 -18.67
C ASN A 158 -23.71 2.25 -17.37
N GLY A 159 -23.66 3.27 -16.51
CA GLY A 159 -24.37 3.30 -15.23
C GLY A 159 -23.77 2.43 -14.13
N LYS A 160 -22.67 1.74 -14.40
CA LYS A 160 -21.93 0.92 -13.43
C LYS A 160 -20.74 1.68 -12.89
N SER A 161 -20.74 1.92 -11.57
CA SER A 161 -19.63 2.57 -10.86
C SER A 161 -18.38 1.69 -10.86
N ILE A 162 -17.22 2.33 -10.83
CA ILE A 162 -15.96 1.67 -10.47
C ILE A 162 -16.06 1.12 -9.03
N LEU A 163 -15.13 0.25 -8.66
CA LEU A 163 -14.95 -0.08 -7.25
C LEU A 163 -14.51 1.17 -6.48
N PRO A 164 -14.93 1.33 -5.21
CA PRO A 164 -14.48 2.45 -4.37
C PRO A 164 -12.96 2.36 -4.19
N THR A 165 -12.24 3.37 -4.66
CA THR A 165 -10.78 3.31 -4.80
C THR A 165 -10.13 4.53 -4.12
N PRO A 166 -10.09 4.57 -2.76
CA PRO A 166 -9.29 5.56 -2.04
C PRO A 166 -7.81 5.12 -2.06
N VAL A 167 -7.00 5.74 -2.88
CA VAL A 167 -5.55 5.50 -2.93
C VAL A 167 -4.88 6.33 -1.86
N ILE A 168 -4.00 5.72 -1.09
CA ILE A 168 -3.19 6.36 -0.06
C ILE A 168 -1.75 6.44 -0.56
N GLY A 169 -1.25 7.66 -0.71
CA GLY A 169 0.18 7.92 -0.84
C GLY A 169 0.74 8.28 0.53
N MET A 170 1.82 7.66 0.96
CA MET A 170 2.48 7.99 2.22
C MET A 170 3.96 8.29 1.99
N VAL A 171 4.43 9.29 2.71
CA VAL A 171 5.85 9.66 2.73
C VAL A 171 6.41 9.42 4.13
N GLY A 172 7.59 8.84 4.18
CA GLY A 172 8.37 8.68 5.41
C GLY A 172 9.76 9.27 5.27
N ALA A 173 10.44 9.52 6.39
CA ALA A 173 11.80 10.01 6.43
C ALA A 173 12.76 8.95 6.97
N ILE A 174 13.96 8.95 6.40
CA ILE A 174 15.12 8.17 6.85
C ILE A 174 16.22 9.18 7.18
N ASP A 175 16.73 9.14 8.40
CA ASP A 175 17.77 10.10 8.83
C ASP A 175 19.11 9.85 8.17
N GLU A 176 19.45 8.60 7.90
CA GLU A 176 20.63 8.15 7.18
C GLU A 176 20.22 7.10 6.14
N VAL A 177 20.27 7.47 4.87
CA VAL A 177 19.69 6.67 3.78
C VAL A 177 20.34 5.29 3.62
N GLU A 178 21.58 5.12 4.07
CA GLU A 178 22.29 3.85 4.13
C GLU A 178 21.64 2.83 5.08
N ASN A 179 20.82 3.29 6.02
CA ASN A 179 20.06 2.44 6.95
C ASN A 179 18.74 1.95 6.35
N SER A 180 18.46 2.27 5.09
CA SER A 180 17.25 1.76 4.42
C SER A 180 17.31 0.25 4.21
N LEU A 181 16.13 -0.39 4.30
CA LEU A 181 15.99 -1.84 4.31
C LEU A 181 15.45 -2.38 2.97
N LYS A 182 16.04 -3.48 2.52
CA LYS A 182 15.57 -4.26 1.36
C LYS A 182 14.52 -5.29 1.79
N ILE A 183 13.77 -5.77 0.82
CA ILE A 183 12.80 -6.86 1.02
C ILE A 183 13.48 -8.22 1.30
N SER A 184 14.74 -8.38 0.91
CA SER A 184 15.49 -9.62 1.12
C SER A 184 16.23 -9.62 2.45
N ALA A 185 16.15 -10.73 3.19
CA ALA A 185 17.00 -10.98 4.35
C ALA A 185 18.41 -11.41 3.88
N GLU A 186 19.43 -10.97 4.60
CA GLU A 186 20.80 -11.43 4.40
C GLU A 186 21.04 -12.74 5.20
N PRO A 187 22.04 -13.55 4.82
CA PRO A 187 22.44 -14.70 5.64
C PRO A 187 22.72 -14.27 7.10
N ASP A 188 22.39 -15.13 8.03
CA ASP A 188 22.51 -14.89 9.47
C ASP A 188 21.53 -13.88 10.09
N ASN A 189 20.60 -13.31 9.31
CA ASN A 189 19.51 -12.52 9.88
C ASN A 189 18.52 -13.42 10.63
N VAL A 190 17.97 -12.89 11.72
CA VAL A 190 16.91 -13.54 12.49
C VAL A 190 15.55 -13.00 12.04
N LEU A 191 14.65 -13.89 11.64
CA LEU A 191 13.26 -13.54 11.34
C LEU A 191 12.43 -13.55 12.60
N ILE A 192 11.82 -12.42 12.93
CA ILE A 192 10.96 -12.26 14.10
C ILE A 192 9.53 -12.02 13.64
N ALA A 193 8.60 -12.90 14.05
CA ALA A 193 7.17 -12.67 13.85
C ALA A 193 6.62 -11.84 15.01
N LEU A 194 5.98 -10.72 14.69
CA LEU A 194 5.28 -9.86 15.64
C LEU A 194 3.78 -10.11 15.56
N GLY A 195 3.14 -10.39 16.69
CA GLY A 195 1.71 -10.63 16.80
C GLY A 195 1.38 -12.04 17.29
N GLN A 196 0.08 -12.27 17.55
CA GLN A 196 -0.44 -13.58 17.93
C GLN A 196 -1.11 -14.26 16.73
N SER A 197 -0.61 -15.43 16.34
CA SER A 197 -1.16 -16.22 15.23
C SER A 197 -2.51 -16.87 15.55
N GLU A 198 -2.87 -16.99 16.82
CA GLU A 198 -4.08 -17.70 17.27
C GLU A 198 -5.39 -17.02 16.89
N ASN A 199 -5.37 -15.74 16.59
CA ASN A 199 -6.55 -14.97 16.25
C ASN A 199 -6.75 -14.77 14.73
N PHE A 200 -5.99 -15.45 13.89
CA PHE A 200 -6.25 -15.53 12.46
C PHE A 200 -7.51 -16.38 12.20
N LYS A 201 -8.64 -15.91 12.67
CA LYS A 201 -9.92 -16.34 12.10
C LYS A 201 -9.95 -15.72 10.72
N ALA A 202 -9.54 -16.49 9.73
CA ALA A 202 -9.63 -16.11 8.33
C ALA A 202 -11.09 -15.84 7.96
N GLY A 203 -11.58 -14.69 8.30
CA GLY A 203 -12.79 -14.08 7.76
C GLY A 203 -12.39 -13.12 6.66
N TRP A 204 -11.71 -13.62 5.64
CA TRP A 204 -11.33 -12.79 4.51
C TRP A 204 -12.40 -12.83 3.46
N VAL A 205 -12.78 -11.70 3.08
CA VAL A 205 -13.71 -11.39 2.01
C VAL A 205 -13.11 -11.74 0.67
#